data_cec16ec05ceb40fc3fffa8fdb8eb9010
#
_entry.id   cec16ec05ceb40fc3fffa8fdb8eb9010
#
_cell.length_a   1.000
_cell.length_b   1.000
_cell.length_c   1.000
_cell.angle_alpha   90.00
_cell.angle_beta   90.00
_cell.angle_gamma   90.00
#
_symmetry.space_group_name_H-M   'P 1'
#
loop_
_entity.id
_entity.type
_entity.pdbx_description
1 polymer ?
#
loop_
_entity_poly.entity_id
_entity_poly.type
_entity_poly.pdbx_seq_one_letter_code
_entity_poly.pdbx_strand_id
1 'polypeptide(L)'
;MKLLTSRLVAALAAASVLAAVPLSAARAETPKDMFVMATLLDEFTTLDPGEIYELVPEEYVANTYDRLVRVDLRDPSKFNGDVAQSWTVSTDGLTYTFKLRPGLKFHSGNPLTADDVAWSIQRAVLLDKGPAAVLTGIGLTKANVVANVKRLDDLTVSVTTDQKYAPTFVLNVLGSWPASVVDKKLLLSHQQGNDFGNAWLKTNEAGSGGYKLVKWTAGDSVVLQRFDGYRLPLAMKRIVLRHVPEAASQRLLLENGDVDAARDLSPDDLASVVKSGKAKVSASPQATLLYLGLNTKNPTLAKPEVQEALKWLVDYAGIQANVVKTTYKVHQTFLPEGFLGTLNANPYKLDVAKAKALLAKAGVPNGFSVTMDVRNDYPYTEIAQAVQANFAQAGIKVQLIPGDNKQTLAKYRARQHDIYIGEWSADYIDPHSNAQGFAWNPDNSDKSSYKMLAWRNSWDIPQLTKETDAALAEPTAAKRAQRYQAMQKDMLAHSPFVIMFEKVAQVATRPGVSGLEVGPINDLVSYRNLKKQ
;
A
#
# COMPACT_ATOMS: atom_id res chain seq x y z
N MET A 1 -85.40 41.74 -1.39
CA MET A 1 -85.63 41.03 -2.63
C MET A 1 -84.46 40.09 -2.79
N LYS A 2 -84.28 39.12 -2.10
CA LYS A 2 -84.96 37.86 -1.63
C LYS A 2 -84.97 36.80 -2.72
N LEU A 3 -84.17 35.74 -2.45
CA LEU A 3 -84.36 34.36 -3.00
C LEU A 3 -83.89 34.12 -4.44
N LEU A 4 -82.61 33.62 -4.51
CA LEU A 4 -82.23 32.59 -5.47
C LEU A 4 -80.72 32.27 -5.33
N THR A 5 -80.35 31.58 -4.24
CA THR A 5 -79.04 30.99 -4.10
C THR A 5 -79.04 29.81 -3.14
N SER A 6 -79.67 28.71 -3.54
CA SER A 6 -79.55 27.49 -2.76
C SER A 6 -79.81 26.25 -3.64
N ARG A 7 -79.00 25.92 -4.57
CA ARG A 7 -78.95 24.59 -5.22
C ARG A 7 -77.74 24.45 -6.15
N LEU A 8 -76.53 24.55 -5.58
CA LEU A 8 -75.31 24.19 -6.37
C LEU A 8 -74.10 23.89 -5.44
N VAL A 9 -74.31 23.13 -4.37
CA VAL A 9 -73.26 22.67 -3.47
C VAL A 9 -73.39 21.19 -3.10
N ALA A 10 -73.93 20.35 -3.96
CA ALA A 10 -74.14 18.93 -3.66
C ALA A 10 -73.66 17.99 -4.79
N ALA A 11 -72.61 18.35 -5.56
CA ALA A 11 -72.14 17.49 -6.67
C ALA A 11 -70.62 17.53 -6.88
N LEU A 12 -69.81 17.71 -5.82
CA LEU A 12 -68.33 17.67 -5.96
C LEU A 12 -67.63 17.00 -4.74
N ALA A 13 -68.20 15.96 -4.21
CA ALA A 13 -67.64 15.20 -3.08
C ALA A 13 -67.57 13.69 -3.37
N ALA A 14 -67.30 13.31 -4.62
CA ALA A 14 -67.16 11.88 -4.96
C ALA A 14 -66.25 11.66 -6.15
N ALA A 15 -64.96 12.01 -6.05
CA ALA A 15 -63.91 11.48 -6.95
C ALA A 15 -62.52 11.97 -6.51
N SER A 16 -62.00 11.56 -5.37
CA SER A 16 -60.58 11.72 -5.03
C SER A 16 -60.11 10.66 -4.04
N VAL A 17 -60.43 9.39 -4.31
CA VAL A 17 -59.62 8.29 -3.78
C VAL A 17 -58.61 7.99 -4.87
N LEU A 18 -57.65 8.88 -5.07
CA LEU A 18 -56.37 8.52 -5.70
C LEU A 18 -55.69 7.57 -4.74
N ALA A 19 -55.68 6.28 -5.11
CA ALA A 19 -54.86 5.26 -4.51
C ALA A 19 -53.41 5.82 -4.50
N ALA A 20 -52.94 6.21 -3.34
CA ALA A 20 -51.49 6.40 -3.08
C ALA A 20 -50.86 5.01 -3.20
N VAL A 21 -50.58 4.58 -4.43
CA VAL A 21 -49.64 3.51 -4.69
C VAL A 21 -48.34 4.02 -4.08
N PRO A 22 -47.78 3.38 -3.05
CA PRO A 22 -46.46 3.72 -2.62
C PRO A 22 -45.57 3.47 -3.84
N LEU A 23 -45.04 4.54 -4.47
CA LEU A 23 -43.90 4.44 -5.30
C LEU A 23 -42.77 3.99 -4.35
N SER A 24 -42.69 2.67 -4.13
CA SER A 24 -41.43 2.04 -3.76
C SER A 24 -40.52 2.38 -4.91
N ALA A 25 -39.75 3.45 -4.76
CA ALA A 25 -38.63 3.73 -5.65
C ALA A 25 -37.80 2.42 -5.64
N ALA A 26 -38.02 1.59 -6.66
CA ALA A 26 -37.16 0.44 -6.90
C ALA A 26 -35.76 1.01 -7.00
N ARG A 27 -35.00 0.95 -5.92
CA ARG A 27 -33.58 1.31 -5.93
C ARG A 27 -32.95 0.40 -6.97
N ALA A 28 -32.55 0.98 -8.08
CA ALA A 28 -31.88 0.24 -9.13
C ALA A 28 -30.53 -0.20 -8.60
N GLU A 29 -30.37 -1.50 -8.41
CA GLU A 29 -29.05 -2.08 -8.15
C GLU A 29 -28.07 -1.64 -9.24
N THR A 30 -26.79 -1.56 -8.88
CA THR A 30 -25.73 -1.25 -9.86
C THR A 30 -25.75 -2.26 -11.02
N PRO A 31 -25.64 -1.82 -12.29
CA PRO A 31 -25.67 -2.71 -13.46
C PRO A 31 -24.72 -3.90 -13.35
N LYS A 32 -25.11 -5.05 -13.91
CA LYS A 32 -24.30 -6.30 -13.82
C LYS A 32 -22.92 -6.20 -14.46
N ASP A 33 -22.73 -5.31 -15.42
CA ASP A 33 -21.46 -5.06 -16.10
C ASP A 33 -20.69 -3.84 -15.55
N MET A 34 -21.17 -3.29 -14.43
CA MET A 34 -20.56 -2.19 -13.70
C MET A 34 -20.23 -2.61 -12.27
N PHE A 35 -19.04 -2.28 -11.82
CA PHE A 35 -18.64 -2.42 -10.42
C PHE A 35 -18.45 -1.04 -9.79
N VAL A 36 -19.07 -0.81 -8.64
CA VAL A 36 -18.99 0.45 -7.88
C VAL A 36 -18.43 0.15 -6.51
N MET A 37 -17.33 0.79 -6.13
CA MET A 37 -16.73 0.64 -4.80
C MET A 37 -16.70 1.98 -4.06
N ALA A 38 -17.22 2.01 -2.84
CA ALA A 38 -17.02 3.11 -1.90
C ALA A 38 -15.65 2.97 -1.23
N THR A 39 -14.86 4.04 -1.27
CA THR A 39 -13.50 4.09 -0.70
C THR A 39 -13.06 5.54 -0.49
N LEU A 40 -11.93 5.73 0.18
CA LEU A 40 -11.27 7.04 0.30
C LEU A 40 -10.48 7.36 -0.98
N LEU A 41 -10.58 8.59 -1.46
CA LEU A 41 -9.85 9.06 -2.65
C LEU A 41 -9.07 10.36 -2.40
N ASP A 42 -8.86 10.73 -1.12
CA ASP A 42 -8.16 11.97 -0.74
C ASP A 42 -6.71 12.03 -1.21
N GLU A 43 -6.09 10.84 -1.41
CA GLU A 43 -4.71 10.72 -1.84
C GLU A 43 -4.50 10.90 -3.35
N PHE A 44 -5.59 11.02 -4.14
CA PHE A 44 -5.46 11.27 -5.58
C PHE A 44 -5.04 12.71 -5.86
N THR A 45 -3.75 12.93 -6.08
CA THR A 45 -3.14 14.24 -6.40
C THR A 45 -2.66 14.31 -7.84
N THR A 46 -2.37 13.17 -8.46
CA THR A 46 -1.87 13.02 -9.83
C THR A 46 -2.25 11.65 -10.38
N LEU A 47 -2.28 11.51 -11.70
CA LEU A 47 -2.49 10.23 -12.42
C LEU A 47 -1.21 9.72 -13.10
N ASP A 48 -0.10 10.47 -12.99
CA ASP A 48 1.19 10.09 -13.60
C ASP A 48 1.89 9.00 -12.78
N PRO A 49 2.11 7.78 -13.33
CA PRO A 49 2.85 6.72 -12.63
C PRO A 49 4.25 7.12 -12.18
N GLY A 50 4.88 8.06 -12.89
CA GLY A 50 6.20 8.60 -12.52
C GLY A 50 6.17 9.65 -11.40
N GLU A 51 4.99 10.03 -10.89
CA GLU A 51 4.84 11.01 -9.81
C GLU A 51 3.99 10.50 -8.64
N ILE A 52 3.10 9.52 -8.83
CA ILE A 52 2.30 8.88 -7.78
C ILE A 52 3.21 8.25 -6.73
N TYR A 53 2.99 8.60 -5.46
CA TYR A 53 3.70 8.02 -4.32
C TYR A 53 2.75 7.71 -3.14
N GLU A 54 1.46 7.80 -3.38
CA GLU A 54 0.40 7.51 -2.42
C GLU A 54 -0.25 6.17 -2.74
N LEU A 55 -0.75 5.48 -1.70
CA LEU A 55 -1.18 4.08 -1.81
C LEU A 55 -2.43 3.89 -2.70
N VAL A 56 -3.44 4.74 -2.57
CA VAL A 56 -4.72 4.54 -3.28
C VAL A 56 -4.58 4.77 -4.79
N PRO A 57 -3.85 5.79 -5.29
CA PRO A 57 -3.58 5.95 -6.73
C PRO A 57 -2.77 4.83 -7.37
N GLU A 58 -1.97 4.07 -6.61
CA GLU A 58 -1.26 2.90 -7.14
C GLU A 58 -2.22 1.83 -7.69
N GLU A 59 -3.37 1.64 -7.07
CA GLU A 59 -4.41 0.73 -7.56
C GLU A 59 -4.97 1.17 -8.93
N TYR A 60 -5.13 2.47 -9.15
CA TYR A 60 -5.48 3.00 -10.46
C TYR A 60 -4.43 2.61 -11.50
N VAL A 61 -3.14 2.84 -11.19
CA VAL A 61 -2.03 2.49 -12.08
C VAL A 61 -2.00 0.99 -12.37
N ALA A 62 -2.21 0.13 -11.37
CA ALA A 62 -2.21 -1.33 -11.50
C ALA A 62 -3.23 -1.85 -12.52
N ASN A 63 -4.31 -1.10 -12.77
CA ASN A 63 -5.40 -1.50 -13.64
C ASN A 63 -5.44 -0.75 -14.99
N THR A 64 -4.77 0.41 -15.08
CA THR A 64 -4.75 1.24 -16.28
C THR A 64 -3.43 1.16 -17.07
N TYR A 65 -2.36 0.65 -16.46
CA TYR A 65 -1.06 0.45 -17.10
C TYR A 65 -0.62 -1.01 -17.07
N ASP A 66 0.15 -1.43 -18.05
CA ASP A 66 0.89 -2.69 -18.03
C ASP A 66 2.37 -2.43 -17.70
N ARG A 67 3.08 -3.49 -17.31
CA ARG A 67 4.50 -3.51 -16.95
C ARG A 67 5.22 -4.65 -17.64
N LEU A 68 6.54 -4.73 -17.51
CA LEU A 68 7.28 -5.86 -18.08
C LEU A 68 6.83 -7.20 -17.51
N VAL A 69 6.76 -7.29 -16.18
CA VAL A 69 6.45 -8.52 -15.44
C VAL A 69 5.51 -8.22 -14.28
N ARG A 70 4.90 -9.27 -13.71
CA ARG A 70 4.14 -9.23 -12.45
C ARG A 70 4.58 -10.38 -11.55
N VAL A 71 4.71 -10.12 -10.26
CA VAL A 71 4.96 -11.14 -9.25
C VAL A 71 3.77 -12.11 -9.15
N ASP A 72 4.03 -13.39 -8.91
CA ASP A 72 2.98 -14.36 -8.56
C ASP A 72 2.68 -14.23 -7.06
N LEU A 73 1.48 -13.78 -6.71
CA LEU A 73 1.10 -13.57 -5.30
C LEU A 73 1.03 -14.86 -4.48
N ARG A 74 0.97 -16.03 -5.13
CA ARG A 74 0.97 -17.35 -4.46
C ARG A 74 2.38 -17.85 -4.20
N ASP A 75 3.35 -17.38 -4.99
CA ASP A 75 4.76 -17.74 -4.86
C ASP A 75 5.63 -16.53 -5.26
N PRO A 76 5.99 -15.66 -4.30
CA PRO A 76 6.72 -14.41 -4.57
C PRO A 76 8.14 -14.61 -5.09
N SER A 77 8.60 -15.86 -5.21
CA SER A 77 9.83 -16.20 -5.94
C SER A 77 9.65 -16.28 -7.46
N LYS A 78 8.40 -16.25 -7.94
CA LYS A 78 8.04 -16.41 -9.35
C LYS A 78 7.41 -15.15 -9.93
N PHE A 79 7.63 -14.99 -11.23
CA PHE A 79 7.11 -13.87 -12.00
C PHE A 79 6.41 -14.36 -13.26
N ASN A 80 5.32 -13.70 -13.60
CA ASN A 80 4.58 -13.88 -14.83
C ASN A 80 4.89 -12.73 -15.80
N GLY A 81 5.01 -13.03 -17.08
CA GLY A 81 5.18 -11.99 -18.09
C GLY A 81 3.89 -11.17 -18.25
N ASP A 82 4.01 -9.84 -18.25
CA ASP A 82 2.90 -8.92 -18.54
C ASP A 82 3.03 -8.38 -19.97
N VAL A 83 3.75 -7.28 -20.21
CA VAL A 83 4.14 -6.84 -21.56
C VAL A 83 5.20 -7.79 -22.13
N ALA A 84 6.15 -8.24 -21.32
CA ALA A 84 7.11 -9.24 -21.73
C ALA A 84 6.47 -10.63 -21.88
N GLN A 85 6.83 -11.34 -22.92
CA GLN A 85 6.51 -12.75 -23.11
C GLN A 85 7.51 -13.65 -22.37
N SER A 86 8.78 -13.25 -22.37
CA SER A 86 9.89 -13.95 -21.72
C SER A 86 11.04 -12.99 -21.44
N TRP A 87 11.98 -13.43 -20.61
CA TRP A 87 13.22 -12.70 -20.35
C TRP A 87 14.38 -13.65 -20.07
N THR A 88 15.59 -13.12 -20.23
CA THR A 88 16.84 -13.78 -19.88
C THR A 88 17.72 -12.84 -19.07
N VAL A 89 18.59 -13.41 -18.26
CA VAL A 89 19.61 -12.66 -17.51
C VAL A 89 20.97 -13.06 -18.02
N SER A 90 21.86 -12.10 -18.28
CA SER A 90 23.24 -12.37 -18.72
C SER A 90 24.03 -13.17 -17.67
N THR A 91 25.12 -13.82 -18.12
CA THR A 91 25.94 -14.68 -17.25
C THR A 91 26.57 -13.96 -16.08
N ASP A 92 26.90 -12.66 -16.27
CA ASP A 92 27.40 -11.79 -15.21
C ASP A 92 26.31 -11.32 -14.23
N GLY A 93 25.02 -11.54 -14.59
CA GLY A 93 23.86 -11.17 -13.78
C GLY A 93 23.49 -9.68 -13.84
N LEU A 94 24.09 -8.90 -14.77
CA LEU A 94 23.89 -7.46 -14.85
C LEU A 94 22.79 -7.06 -15.83
N THR A 95 22.63 -7.78 -16.95
CA THR A 95 21.71 -7.37 -18.03
C THR A 95 20.51 -8.28 -18.12
N TYR A 96 19.34 -7.70 -18.04
CA TYR A 96 18.02 -8.33 -18.21
C TYR A 96 17.49 -8.00 -19.60
N THR A 97 17.28 -9.01 -20.44
CA THR A 97 16.76 -8.85 -21.80
C THR A 97 15.35 -9.41 -21.87
N PHE A 98 14.39 -8.57 -22.21
CA PHE A 98 12.97 -8.90 -22.28
C PHE A 98 12.50 -8.96 -23.73
N LYS A 99 11.79 -10.05 -24.10
CA LYS A 99 11.06 -10.20 -25.35
C LYS A 99 9.62 -9.82 -25.12
N LEU A 100 9.12 -8.81 -25.85
CA LEU A 100 7.76 -8.32 -25.73
C LEU A 100 6.77 -9.17 -26.50
N ARG A 101 5.52 -9.18 -26.06
CA ARG A 101 4.40 -9.75 -26.81
C ARG A 101 4.11 -8.89 -28.04
N PRO A 102 3.95 -9.50 -29.23
CA PRO A 102 3.60 -8.73 -30.43
C PRO A 102 2.15 -8.25 -30.39
N GLY A 103 1.86 -7.16 -31.08
CA GLY A 103 0.51 -6.65 -31.32
C GLY A 103 -0.16 -5.94 -30.14
N LEU A 104 0.56 -5.65 -29.06
CA LEU A 104 0.05 -4.85 -27.95
C LEU A 104 -0.23 -3.41 -28.40
N LYS A 105 -1.26 -2.79 -27.80
CA LYS A 105 -1.67 -1.42 -28.09
C LYS A 105 -1.93 -0.63 -26.81
N PHE A 106 -1.66 0.65 -26.87
CA PHE A 106 -2.13 1.62 -25.88
C PHE A 106 -3.61 1.94 -26.03
N HIS A 107 -4.21 2.56 -25.03
CA HIS A 107 -5.59 3.06 -25.07
C HIS A 107 -5.84 4.09 -26.17
N SER A 108 -4.81 4.81 -26.59
CA SER A 108 -4.80 5.73 -27.72
C SER A 108 -4.97 5.03 -29.07
N GLY A 109 -4.70 3.71 -29.14
CA GLY A 109 -4.60 2.92 -30.37
C GLY A 109 -3.19 2.82 -30.94
N ASN A 110 -2.22 3.57 -30.45
CA ASN A 110 -0.82 3.46 -30.85
C ASN A 110 -0.27 2.05 -30.52
N PRO A 111 0.63 1.48 -31.35
CA PRO A 111 1.30 0.23 -31.01
C PRO A 111 2.22 0.43 -29.80
N LEU A 112 2.30 -0.58 -28.92
CA LEU A 112 3.24 -0.64 -27.82
C LEU A 112 4.49 -1.40 -28.30
N THR A 113 5.66 -0.76 -28.22
CA THR A 113 6.93 -1.27 -28.69
C THR A 113 8.01 -1.24 -27.60
N ALA A 114 9.16 -1.82 -27.88
CA ALA A 114 10.32 -1.77 -26.99
C ALA A 114 10.87 -0.33 -26.80
N ASP A 115 10.61 0.57 -27.75
CA ASP A 115 10.95 1.99 -27.61
C ASP A 115 10.12 2.66 -26.50
N ASP A 116 8.82 2.34 -26.44
CA ASP A 116 7.94 2.86 -25.38
C ASP A 116 8.36 2.34 -24.00
N VAL A 117 8.68 1.05 -23.90
CA VAL A 117 9.15 0.44 -22.65
C VAL A 117 10.46 1.08 -22.17
N ALA A 118 11.45 1.18 -23.06
CA ALA A 118 12.73 1.79 -22.72
C ALA A 118 12.56 3.25 -22.28
N TRP A 119 11.80 4.01 -23.06
CA TRP A 119 11.54 5.42 -22.76
C TRP A 119 10.75 5.61 -21.46
N SER A 120 9.80 4.74 -21.14
CA SER A 120 9.00 4.82 -19.91
C SER A 120 9.86 4.72 -18.67
N ILE A 121 10.77 3.73 -18.62
CA ILE A 121 11.71 3.55 -17.50
C ILE A 121 12.69 4.74 -17.44
N GLN A 122 13.23 5.16 -18.59
CA GLN A 122 14.09 6.34 -18.67
C GLN A 122 13.37 7.60 -18.16
N ARG A 123 12.14 7.82 -18.62
CA ARG A 123 11.29 8.94 -18.21
C ARG A 123 11.09 8.99 -16.70
N ALA A 124 10.72 7.87 -16.07
CA ALA A 124 10.48 7.82 -14.63
C ALA A 124 11.71 8.24 -13.81
N VAL A 125 12.91 7.81 -14.24
CA VAL A 125 14.18 8.21 -13.59
C VAL A 125 14.53 9.67 -13.88
N LEU A 126 14.35 10.14 -15.12
CA LEU A 126 14.71 11.51 -15.54
C LEU A 126 13.77 12.56 -14.94
N LEU A 127 12.50 12.24 -14.71
CA LEU A 127 11.55 13.09 -13.98
C LEU A 127 11.98 13.36 -12.54
N ASP A 128 12.70 12.42 -11.91
CA ASP A 128 13.25 12.57 -10.56
C ASP A 128 12.18 12.93 -9.51
N LYS A 129 11.02 12.32 -9.61
CA LYS A 129 9.95 12.41 -8.62
C LYS A 129 10.08 11.28 -7.60
N GLY A 130 9.25 11.28 -6.55
CA GLY A 130 9.30 10.27 -5.48
C GLY A 130 9.48 8.82 -5.96
N PRO A 131 8.67 8.33 -6.95
CA PRO A 131 8.76 6.96 -7.45
C PRO A 131 10.10 6.59 -8.10
N ALA A 132 10.88 7.55 -8.59
CA ALA A 132 12.19 7.28 -9.18
C ALA A 132 13.13 6.53 -8.22
N ALA A 133 12.95 6.71 -6.90
CA ALA A 133 13.73 6.04 -5.87
C ALA A 133 13.69 4.51 -5.99
N VAL A 134 12.56 3.94 -6.43
CA VAL A 134 12.41 2.49 -6.64
C VAL A 134 13.33 2.01 -7.77
N LEU A 135 13.37 2.72 -8.90
CA LEU A 135 14.21 2.39 -10.06
C LEU A 135 15.70 2.67 -9.79
N THR A 136 16.00 3.71 -9.00
CA THR A 136 17.39 3.97 -8.60
C THR A 136 17.94 2.90 -7.67
N GLY A 137 17.08 2.14 -6.99
CA GLY A 137 17.45 0.99 -6.17
C GLY A 137 18.14 -0.14 -6.93
N ILE A 138 18.01 -0.21 -8.26
CA ILE A 138 18.76 -1.13 -9.14
C ILE A 138 19.85 -0.41 -9.95
N GLY A 139 20.31 0.74 -9.48
CA GLY A 139 21.41 1.51 -10.06
C GLY A 139 21.05 2.34 -11.29
N LEU A 140 19.76 2.51 -11.62
CA LEU A 140 19.33 3.37 -12.74
C LEU A 140 19.28 4.82 -12.28
N THR A 141 20.26 5.62 -12.67
CA THR A 141 20.39 7.04 -12.32
C THR A 141 20.16 7.93 -13.55
N LYS A 142 19.95 9.22 -13.35
CA LYS A 142 19.86 10.18 -14.47
C LYS A 142 21.09 10.13 -15.39
N ALA A 143 22.25 9.84 -14.85
CA ALA A 143 23.50 9.81 -15.61
C ALA A 143 23.62 8.58 -16.52
N ASN A 144 22.99 7.45 -16.16
CA ASN A 144 23.21 6.19 -16.86
C ASN A 144 21.94 5.56 -17.47
N VAL A 145 20.74 5.99 -17.07
CA VAL A 145 19.49 5.30 -17.45
C VAL A 145 19.30 5.19 -18.97
N VAL A 146 19.68 6.22 -19.75
CA VAL A 146 19.58 6.19 -21.22
C VAL A 146 20.56 5.17 -21.82
N ALA A 147 21.75 5.03 -21.22
CA ALA A 147 22.74 4.04 -21.63
C ALA A 147 22.41 2.61 -21.18
N ASN A 148 21.74 2.47 -20.04
CA ASN A 148 21.47 1.18 -19.39
C ASN A 148 20.10 0.57 -19.74
N VAL A 149 19.17 1.37 -20.23
CA VAL A 149 17.84 0.89 -20.67
C VAL A 149 17.70 1.14 -22.17
N LYS A 150 17.75 0.07 -22.98
CA LYS A 150 17.84 0.18 -24.44
C LYS A 150 16.81 -0.66 -25.16
N ARG A 151 16.20 -0.07 -26.18
CA ARG A 151 15.57 -0.84 -27.27
C ARG A 151 16.67 -1.53 -28.07
N LEU A 152 16.59 -2.84 -28.24
CA LEU A 152 17.49 -3.61 -29.10
C LEU A 152 16.87 -3.82 -30.49
N ASP A 153 15.58 -4.10 -30.53
CA ASP A 153 14.72 -4.14 -31.72
C ASP A 153 13.28 -3.72 -31.32
N ASP A 154 12.29 -3.83 -32.22
CA ASP A 154 10.91 -3.38 -31.96
C ASP A 154 10.23 -4.14 -30.81
N LEU A 155 10.66 -5.37 -30.53
CA LEU A 155 10.08 -6.25 -29.51
C LEU A 155 11.11 -6.70 -28.44
N THR A 156 12.29 -6.07 -28.40
CA THR A 156 13.33 -6.46 -27.43
C THR A 156 13.88 -5.23 -26.72
N VAL A 157 13.80 -5.25 -25.41
CA VAL A 157 14.38 -4.23 -24.54
C VAL A 157 15.37 -4.86 -23.56
N SER A 158 16.47 -4.16 -23.29
CA SER A 158 17.44 -4.55 -22.24
C SER A 158 17.51 -3.52 -21.13
N VAL A 159 17.66 -4.01 -19.89
CA VAL A 159 17.90 -3.21 -18.70
C VAL A 159 19.19 -3.73 -18.05
N THR A 160 20.18 -2.85 -17.89
CA THR A 160 21.47 -3.18 -17.26
C THR A 160 21.56 -2.47 -15.91
N THR A 161 21.79 -3.24 -14.85
CA THR A 161 21.98 -2.73 -13.48
C THR A 161 23.43 -2.31 -13.26
N ASP A 162 23.71 -1.52 -12.23
CA ASP A 162 25.06 -1.05 -11.89
C ASP A 162 25.91 -2.13 -11.20
N GLN A 163 25.26 -3.10 -10.57
CA GLN A 163 25.87 -4.25 -9.91
C GLN A 163 24.93 -5.45 -9.99
N LYS A 164 25.45 -6.60 -9.55
CA LYS A 164 24.66 -7.83 -9.48
C LYS A 164 23.73 -7.80 -8.30
N TYR A 165 22.45 -7.92 -8.60
CA TYR A 165 21.35 -8.06 -7.62
C TYR A 165 20.69 -9.44 -7.72
N ALA A 166 19.94 -9.81 -6.68
CA ALA A 166 19.05 -10.95 -6.77
C ALA A 166 18.04 -10.74 -7.91
N PRO A 167 17.85 -11.71 -8.81
CA PRO A 167 16.92 -11.56 -9.94
C PRO A 167 15.49 -11.26 -9.50
N THR A 168 15.03 -11.81 -8.37
CA THR A 168 13.71 -11.52 -7.80
C THR A 168 13.57 -10.06 -7.42
N PHE A 169 14.62 -9.43 -6.90
CA PHE A 169 14.62 -8.00 -6.57
C PHE A 169 14.49 -7.14 -7.82
N VAL A 170 15.32 -7.36 -8.84
CA VAL A 170 15.27 -6.59 -10.10
C VAL A 170 13.90 -6.74 -10.77
N LEU A 171 13.35 -7.96 -10.81
CA LEU A 171 12.04 -8.21 -11.39
C LEU A 171 10.90 -7.56 -10.59
N ASN A 172 11.00 -7.49 -9.25
CA ASN A 172 10.04 -6.73 -8.44
C ASN A 172 10.08 -5.24 -8.77
N VAL A 173 11.26 -4.64 -8.88
CA VAL A 173 11.44 -3.23 -9.26
C VAL A 173 10.85 -2.97 -10.65
N LEU A 174 11.16 -3.80 -11.65
CA LEU A 174 10.65 -3.68 -13.02
C LEU A 174 9.17 -4.09 -13.17
N GLY A 175 8.60 -4.73 -12.17
CA GLY A 175 7.18 -5.05 -12.04
C GLY A 175 6.38 -4.07 -11.20
N SER A 176 6.99 -3.04 -10.61
CA SER A 176 6.33 -2.04 -9.77
C SER A 176 5.76 -0.86 -10.58
N TRP A 177 4.92 -0.05 -9.95
CA TRP A 177 4.19 1.04 -10.63
C TRP A 177 5.10 2.08 -11.33
N PRO A 178 6.30 2.46 -10.85
CA PRO A 178 7.15 3.42 -11.55
C PRO A 178 7.69 2.90 -12.89
N ALA A 179 7.71 1.56 -13.07
CA ALA A 179 8.09 0.90 -14.32
C ALA A 179 6.89 0.70 -15.28
N SER A 180 5.76 1.36 -15.04
CA SER A 180 4.59 1.33 -15.92
C SER A 180 4.93 1.82 -17.32
N VAL A 181 4.46 1.10 -18.34
CA VAL A 181 4.69 1.47 -19.74
C VAL A 181 3.68 2.53 -20.17
N VAL A 182 4.16 3.69 -20.59
CA VAL A 182 3.38 4.83 -21.03
C VAL A 182 3.55 5.07 -22.54
N ASP A 183 2.51 5.56 -23.20
CA ASP A 183 2.51 5.90 -24.62
C ASP A 183 3.43 7.11 -24.89
N LYS A 184 4.65 6.82 -25.32
CA LYS A 184 5.69 7.83 -25.61
C LYS A 184 5.21 8.86 -26.62
N LYS A 185 4.60 8.40 -27.72
CA LYS A 185 4.14 9.29 -28.79
C LYS A 185 3.08 10.26 -28.30
N LEU A 186 2.11 9.78 -27.52
CA LEU A 186 1.07 10.60 -26.94
C LEU A 186 1.65 11.61 -25.94
N LEU A 187 2.52 11.18 -25.04
CA LEU A 187 3.09 12.07 -24.04
C LEU A 187 3.99 13.16 -24.64
N LEU A 188 4.79 12.81 -25.64
CA LEU A 188 5.64 13.80 -26.33
C LEU A 188 4.80 14.83 -27.11
N SER A 189 3.58 14.48 -27.59
CA SER A 189 2.68 15.45 -28.23
C SER A 189 2.08 16.46 -27.24
N HIS A 190 2.14 16.17 -25.93
CA HIS A 190 1.68 17.05 -24.85
C HIS A 190 2.82 17.58 -23.95
N GLN A 191 4.06 17.35 -24.34
CA GLN A 191 5.21 17.78 -23.58
C GLN A 191 5.31 19.31 -23.50
N GLN A 192 5.58 19.83 -22.30
CA GLN A 192 5.84 21.24 -22.04
C GLN A 192 7.29 21.40 -21.55
N GLY A 193 8.12 22.06 -22.37
CA GLY A 193 9.56 22.13 -22.07
C GLY A 193 10.20 20.74 -21.96
N ASN A 194 10.83 20.44 -20.84
CA ASN A 194 11.49 19.15 -20.58
C ASN A 194 10.71 18.31 -19.55
N ASP A 195 9.37 18.44 -19.46
CA ASP A 195 8.55 17.74 -18.48
C ASP A 195 8.14 16.32 -18.89
N PHE A 196 8.54 15.86 -20.07
CA PHE A 196 8.18 14.54 -20.61
C PHE A 196 6.67 14.24 -20.56
N GLY A 197 5.81 15.27 -20.72
CA GLY A 197 4.36 15.18 -20.66
C GLY A 197 3.78 15.03 -19.24
N ASN A 198 4.57 15.30 -18.19
CA ASN A 198 4.12 15.17 -16.79
C ASN A 198 2.94 16.10 -16.47
N ALA A 199 2.98 17.36 -16.88
CA ALA A 199 1.90 18.31 -16.61
C ALA A 199 0.55 17.84 -17.18
N TRP A 200 0.55 17.26 -18.39
CA TRP A 200 -0.66 16.70 -19.01
C TRP A 200 -1.11 15.43 -18.31
N LEU A 201 -0.18 14.52 -17.96
CA LEU A 201 -0.47 13.22 -17.37
C LEU A 201 -0.97 13.32 -15.91
N LYS A 202 -0.83 14.48 -15.25
CA LYS A 202 -1.43 14.70 -13.91
C LYS A 202 -2.93 14.47 -13.88
N THR A 203 -3.64 14.73 -14.97
CA THR A 203 -5.11 14.64 -15.06
C THR A 203 -5.60 13.78 -16.22
N ASN A 204 -4.68 13.18 -17.00
CA ASN A 204 -4.95 12.32 -18.13
C ASN A 204 -4.27 10.97 -17.97
N GLU A 205 -4.46 10.06 -18.91
CA GLU A 205 -3.81 8.76 -18.89
C GLU A 205 -3.20 8.41 -20.27
N ALA A 206 -2.18 7.55 -20.25
CA ALA A 206 -1.46 7.09 -21.45
C ALA A 206 -1.09 5.61 -21.34
N GLY A 207 -2.01 4.80 -20.82
CA GLY A 207 -1.77 3.40 -20.48
C GLY A 207 -2.16 2.41 -21.55
N SER A 208 -1.93 1.13 -21.22
CA SER A 208 -2.24 -0.05 -22.05
C SER A 208 -2.96 -1.15 -21.27
N GLY A 209 -3.30 -0.89 -20.00
CA GLY A 209 -3.92 -1.86 -19.10
C GLY A 209 -5.34 -2.27 -19.47
N GLY A 210 -5.96 -3.11 -18.63
CA GLY A 210 -7.30 -3.64 -18.88
C GLY A 210 -8.40 -2.60 -18.89
N TYR A 211 -8.19 -1.51 -18.18
CA TYR A 211 -9.15 -0.42 -18.05
C TYR A 211 -8.49 0.91 -18.42
N LYS A 212 -9.26 1.82 -19.01
CA LYS A 212 -8.85 3.18 -19.37
C LYS A 212 -9.65 4.21 -18.58
N LEU A 213 -9.05 5.34 -18.28
CA LEU A 213 -9.70 6.45 -17.62
C LEU A 213 -10.81 7.04 -18.50
N VAL A 214 -12.00 7.20 -17.91
CA VAL A 214 -13.08 8.00 -18.51
C VAL A 214 -13.11 9.38 -17.87
N LYS A 215 -13.03 9.42 -16.54
CA LYS A 215 -13.10 10.67 -15.78
C LYS A 215 -12.52 10.48 -14.39
N TRP A 216 -11.78 11.47 -13.95
CA TRP A 216 -11.46 11.69 -12.55
C TRP A 216 -12.07 13.02 -12.12
N THR A 217 -12.84 12.99 -11.03
CA THR A 217 -13.38 14.18 -10.37
C THR A 217 -12.83 14.19 -8.96
N ALA A 218 -11.93 15.12 -8.66
CA ALA A 218 -11.27 15.20 -7.36
C ALA A 218 -12.31 15.29 -6.23
N GLY A 219 -12.12 14.51 -5.15
CA GLY A 219 -13.04 14.44 -4.02
C GLY A 219 -14.41 13.81 -4.31
N ASP A 220 -14.61 13.19 -5.51
CA ASP A 220 -15.89 12.57 -5.88
C ASP A 220 -15.67 11.15 -6.42
N SER A 221 -15.02 10.99 -7.56
CA SER A 221 -14.91 9.67 -8.18
C SER A 221 -13.80 9.53 -9.22
N VAL A 222 -13.40 8.26 -9.42
CA VAL A 222 -12.60 7.79 -10.56
C VAL A 222 -13.45 6.81 -11.36
N VAL A 223 -13.66 7.06 -12.64
CA VAL A 223 -14.44 6.23 -13.54
C VAL A 223 -13.55 5.63 -14.60
N LEU A 224 -13.50 4.30 -14.64
CA LEU A 224 -12.72 3.53 -15.59
C LEU A 224 -13.66 2.76 -16.52
N GLN A 225 -13.26 2.58 -17.77
CA GLN A 225 -13.95 1.77 -18.77
C GLN A 225 -13.04 0.67 -19.29
N ARG A 226 -13.59 -0.52 -19.52
CA ARG A 226 -12.87 -1.63 -20.16
C ARG A 226 -12.24 -1.21 -21.48
N PHE A 227 -10.99 -1.59 -21.67
CA PHE A 227 -10.32 -1.48 -22.96
C PHE A 227 -10.61 -2.74 -23.79
N ASP A 228 -11.47 -2.62 -24.80
CA ASP A 228 -11.87 -3.78 -25.62
C ASP A 228 -10.72 -4.36 -26.46
N GLY A 229 -9.63 -3.61 -26.63
CA GLY A 229 -8.38 -4.08 -27.27
C GLY A 229 -7.43 -4.80 -26.32
N TYR A 230 -7.82 -5.01 -25.04
CA TYR A 230 -6.94 -5.66 -24.07
C TYR A 230 -6.79 -7.16 -24.38
N ARG A 231 -5.57 -7.68 -24.15
CA ARG A 231 -5.20 -9.08 -24.48
C ARG A 231 -5.94 -10.17 -23.71
N LEU A 232 -6.54 -9.82 -22.54
CA LEU A 232 -7.26 -10.75 -21.69
C LEU A 232 -8.76 -10.41 -21.66
N PRO A 233 -9.66 -11.39 -21.54
CA PRO A 233 -11.09 -11.13 -21.40
C PRO A 233 -11.38 -10.49 -20.04
N LEU A 234 -12.18 -9.42 -20.04
CA LEU A 234 -12.62 -8.69 -18.85
C LEU A 234 -14.14 -8.66 -18.81
N ALA A 235 -14.73 -9.04 -17.67
CA ALA A 235 -16.18 -9.13 -17.54
C ALA A 235 -16.82 -7.75 -17.28
N MET A 236 -16.22 -6.91 -16.45
CA MET A 236 -16.77 -5.59 -16.11
C MET A 236 -16.52 -4.61 -17.25
N LYS A 237 -17.57 -3.92 -17.72
CA LYS A 237 -17.44 -2.82 -18.69
C LYS A 237 -17.01 -1.52 -18.03
N ARG A 238 -17.38 -1.32 -16.76
CA ARG A 238 -17.09 -0.08 -16.03
C ARG A 238 -16.71 -0.37 -14.59
N ILE A 239 -15.71 0.34 -14.10
CA ILE A 239 -15.32 0.39 -12.68
C ILE A 239 -15.50 1.82 -12.21
N VAL A 240 -16.15 2.01 -11.07
CA VAL A 240 -16.33 3.32 -10.43
C VAL A 240 -15.79 3.23 -9.00
N LEU A 241 -14.76 4.00 -8.72
CA LEU A 241 -14.32 4.27 -7.35
C LEU A 241 -15.03 5.54 -6.90
N ARG A 242 -15.84 5.46 -5.86
CA ARG A 242 -16.60 6.58 -5.33
C ARG A 242 -16.02 7.01 -4.00
N HIS A 243 -15.70 8.30 -3.89
CA HIS A 243 -15.23 8.87 -2.62
C HIS A 243 -16.36 8.95 -1.61
N VAL A 244 -16.20 8.25 -0.49
CA VAL A 244 -17.15 8.26 0.64
C VAL A 244 -16.33 8.27 1.92
N PRO A 245 -16.10 9.45 2.54
CA PRO A 245 -15.22 9.58 3.70
C PRO A 245 -15.69 8.82 4.93
N GLU A 246 -17.00 8.77 5.15
CA GLU A 246 -17.59 8.23 6.37
C GLU A 246 -17.83 6.72 6.28
N ALA A 247 -17.20 5.92 7.14
CA ALA A 247 -17.35 4.46 7.19
C ALA A 247 -18.81 4.00 7.31
N ALA A 248 -19.61 4.66 8.18
CA ALA A 248 -21.04 4.36 8.32
C ALA A 248 -21.83 4.62 7.03
N SER A 249 -21.46 5.66 6.28
CA SER A 249 -22.05 5.97 4.97
C SER A 249 -21.70 4.91 3.94
N GLN A 250 -20.43 4.45 3.91
CA GLN A 250 -20.01 3.34 3.05
C GLN A 250 -20.82 2.07 3.34
N ARG A 251 -21.01 1.72 4.62
CA ARG A 251 -21.84 0.59 5.04
C ARG A 251 -23.26 0.70 4.54
N LEU A 252 -23.91 1.84 4.74
CA LEU A 252 -25.30 2.05 4.31
C LEU A 252 -25.46 1.95 2.79
N LEU A 253 -24.54 2.52 2.00
CA LEU A 253 -24.53 2.40 0.55
C LEU A 253 -24.39 0.95 0.10
N LEU A 254 -23.52 0.17 0.75
CA LEU A 254 -23.33 -1.25 0.47
C LEU A 254 -24.59 -2.07 0.79
N GLU A 255 -25.17 -1.87 1.97
CA GLU A 255 -26.37 -2.58 2.43
C GLU A 255 -27.62 -2.24 1.60
N ASN A 256 -27.68 -1.04 1.02
CA ASN A 256 -28.75 -0.59 0.14
C ASN A 256 -28.57 -1.00 -1.33
N GLY A 257 -27.38 -1.48 -1.72
CA GLY A 257 -27.08 -1.85 -3.10
C GLY A 257 -26.66 -0.69 -4.00
N ASP A 258 -26.39 0.48 -3.45
CA ASP A 258 -25.92 1.66 -4.19
C ASP A 258 -24.45 1.51 -4.59
N VAL A 259 -23.69 0.65 -3.90
CA VAL A 259 -22.33 0.21 -4.24
C VAL A 259 -22.21 -1.31 -4.13
N ASP A 260 -21.24 -1.88 -4.82
CA ASP A 260 -20.96 -3.32 -4.85
C ASP A 260 -19.93 -3.74 -3.81
N ALA A 261 -19.07 -2.80 -3.41
CA ALA A 261 -18.05 -3.00 -2.39
C ALA A 261 -17.82 -1.75 -1.54
N ALA A 262 -17.34 -1.97 -0.32
CA ALA A 262 -16.84 -0.94 0.59
C ALA A 262 -15.53 -1.40 1.23
N ARG A 263 -14.54 -0.50 1.33
CA ARG A 263 -13.18 -0.84 1.77
C ARG A 263 -12.84 -0.27 3.15
N ASP A 264 -13.22 0.96 3.42
CA ASP A 264 -12.72 1.71 4.58
C ASP A 264 -13.75 1.68 5.73
N LEU A 265 -14.24 0.47 6.04
CA LEU A 265 -15.20 0.24 7.12
C LEU A 265 -14.50 0.11 8.47
N SER A 266 -15.12 0.67 9.51
CA SER A 266 -14.66 0.44 10.88
C SER A 266 -14.88 -1.04 11.29
N PRO A 267 -14.17 -1.54 12.32
CA PRO A 267 -14.40 -2.90 12.83
C PRO A 267 -15.87 -3.17 13.22
N ASP A 268 -16.56 -2.17 13.75
CA ASP A 268 -17.96 -2.28 14.16
C ASP A 268 -18.92 -2.28 12.95
N ASP A 269 -18.61 -1.49 11.89
CA ASP A 269 -19.35 -1.52 10.64
C ASP A 269 -19.15 -2.86 9.91
N LEU A 270 -17.93 -3.40 9.90
CA LEU A 270 -17.65 -4.74 9.36
C LEU A 270 -18.46 -5.82 10.07
N ALA A 271 -18.49 -5.80 11.41
CA ALA A 271 -19.29 -6.72 12.21
C ALA A 271 -20.80 -6.58 11.90
N SER A 272 -21.28 -5.35 11.73
CA SER A 272 -22.68 -5.06 11.38
C SER A 272 -23.03 -5.59 9.99
N VAL A 273 -22.19 -5.38 9.00
CA VAL A 273 -22.35 -5.89 7.62
C VAL A 273 -22.42 -7.41 7.59
N VAL A 274 -21.51 -8.10 8.29
CA VAL A 274 -21.51 -9.56 8.39
C VAL A 274 -22.80 -10.05 9.05
N LYS A 275 -23.23 -9.43 10.16
CA LYS A 275 -24.46 -9.78 10.88
C LYS A 275 -25.71 -9.57 10.04
N SER A 276 -25.76 -8.55 9.19
CA SER A 276 -26.90 -8.28 8.31
C SER A 276 -27.05 -9.33 7.19
N GLY A 277 -26.01 -10.09 6.87
CA GLY A 277 -25.97 -11.05 5.76
C GLY A 277 -26.01 -10.40 4.37
N LYS A 278 -25.97 -9.07 4.28
CA LYS A 278 -26.07 -8.32 3.01
C LYS A 278 -24.74 -8.23 2.25
N ALA A 279 -23.63 -8.50 2.89
CA ALA A 279 -22.32 -8.55 2.25
C ALA A 279 -21.41 -9.62 2.88
N LYS A 280 -20.36 -9.98 2.15
CA LYS A 280 -19.27 -10.83 2.61
C LYS A 280 -18.02 -9.96 2.82
N VAL A 281 -17.25 -10.26 3.86
CA VAL A 281 -15.97 -9.60 4.11
C VAL A 281 -14.85 -10.53 3.67
N SER A 282 -14.00 -10.05 2.79
CA SER A 282 -12.73 -10.67 2.44
C SER A 282 -11.61 -9.97 3.20
N ALA A 283 -10.68 -10.75 3.76
CA ALA A 283 -9.52 -10.26 4.47
C ALA A 283 -8.24 -10.74 3.77
N SER A 284 -7.27 -9.84 3.60
CA SER A 284 -5.96 -10.14 3.03
C SER A 284 -4.85 -9.48 3.85
N PRO A 285 -3.72 -10.16 4.10
CA PRO A 285 -2.55 -9.51 4.69
C PRO A 285 -2.17 -8.27 3.86
N GLN A 286 -1.84 -7.16 4.54
CA GLN A 286 -1.32 -5.96 3.89
C GLN A 286 0.11 -5.72 4.39
N ALA A 287 1.02 -5.45 3.47
CA ALA A 287 2.44 -5.28 3.77
C ALA A 287 2.74 -3.98 4.55
N THR A 288 1.96 -3.74 5.60
CA THR A 288 2.05 -2.57 6.47
C THR A 288 2.24 -3.04 7.90
N LEU A 289 3.35 -2.65 8.50
CA LEU A 289 3.72 -2.99 9.88
C LEU A 289 3.54 -1.78 10.80
N LEU A 290 2.87 -1.97 11.92
CA LEU A 290 2.74 -1.00 12.99
C LEU A 290 3.76 -1.30 14.07
N TYR A 291 4.55 -0.29 14.46
CA TYR A 291 5.67 -0.45 15.36
C TYR A 291 5.89 0.75 16.29
N LEU A 292 6.64 0.51 17.38
CA LEU A 292 7.30 1.57 18.13
C LEU A 292 8.76 1.64 17.68
N GLY A 293 9.23 2.83 17.34
CA GLY A 293 10.63 3.14 17.09
C GLY A 293 11.26 3.81 18.30
N LEU A 294 12.31 3.21 18.86
CA LEU A 294 13.02 3.69 20.04
C LEU A 294 14.29 4.43 19.59
N ASN A 295 14.40 5.71 19.90
CA ASN A 295 15.57 6.49 19.53
C ASN A 295 16.76 6.17 20.44
N THR A 296 17.80 5.57 19.89
CA THR A 296 19.01 5.21 20.64
C THR A 296 19.90 6.38 21.02
N LYS A 297 19.60 7.62 20.58
CA LYS A 297 20.19 8.84 21.17
C LYS A 297 19.80 9.02 22.65
N ASN A 298 18.64 8.52 23.05
CA ASN A 298 18.26 8.46 24.46
C ASN A 298 19.07 7.32 25.14
N PRO A 299 19.94 7.65 26.12
CA PRO A 299 20.87 6.66 26.69
C PRO A 299 20.19 5.52 27.45
N THR A 300 18.95 5.72 27.91
CA THR A 300 18.16 4.66 28.53
C THR A 300 17.58 3.73 27.46
N LEU A 301 17.01 4.26 26.38
CA LEU A 301 16.46 3.48 25.27
C LEU A 301 17.54 2.78 24.43
N ALA A 302 18.80 3.24 24.52
CA ALA A 302 19.94 2.59 23.86
C ALA A 302 20.34 1.25 24.49
N LYS A 303 19.91 0.99 25.74
CA LYS A 303 20.26 -0.25 26.47
C LYS A 303 19.49 -1.46 25.91
N PRO A 304 20.18 -2.55 25.50
CA PRO A 304 19.50 -3.73 24.95
C PRO A 304 18.45 -4.33 25.89
N GLU A 305 18.74 -4.39 27.19
CA GLU A 305 17.80 -4.91 28.19
C GLU A 305 16.53 -4.04 28.30
N VAL A 306 16.65 -2.72 28.12
CA VAL A 306 15.47 -1.83 28.08
C VAL A 306 14.65 -2.11 26.82
N GLN A 307 15.30 -2.22 25.66
CA GLN A 307 14.63 -2.55 24.39
C GLN A 307 13.87 -3.88 24.48
N GLU A 308 14.50 -4.90 25.08
CA GLU A 308 13.84 -6.20 25.30
C GLU A 308 12.69 -6.08 26.32
N ALA A 309 12.87 -5.34 27.42
CA ALA A 309 11.83 -5.13 28.42
C ALA A 309 10.58 -4.47 27.81
N LEU A 310 10.74 -3.47 26.94
CA LEU A 310 9.62 -2.80 26.28
C LEU A 310 8.84 -3.75 25.37
N LYS A 311 9.49 -4.73 24.71
CA LYS A 311 8.82 -5.77 23.94
C LYS A 311 7.96 -6.68 24.81
N TRP A 312 8.40 -7.01 26.04
CA TRP A 312 7.63 -7.81 27.01
C TRP A 312 6.54 -7.01 27.73
N LEU A 313 6.49 -5.69 27.60
CA LEU A 313 5.48 -4.82 28.20
C LEU A 313 4.31 -4.48 27.28
N VAL A 314 4.26 -5.01 26.07
CA VAL A 314 3.10 -4.81 25.18
C VAL A 314 2.11 -5.96 25.34
N ASP A 315 0.86 -5.65 25.60
CA ASP A 315 -0.26 -6.60 25.55
C ASP A 315 -0.77 -6.75 24.12
N TYR A 316 0.00 -7.45 23.28
CA TYR A 316 -0.34 -7.66 21.86
C TYR A 316 -1.73 -8.27 21.68
N ALA A 317 -2.06 -9.30 22.47
CA ALA A 317 -3.32 -10.01 22.37
C ALA A 317 -4.51 -9.14 22.82
N GLY A 318 -4.36 -8.41 23.92
CA GLY A 318 -5.39 -7.51 24.42
C GLY A 318 -5.64 -6.33 23.50
N ILE A 319 -4.58 -5.73 22.93
CA ILE A 319 -4.70 -4.66 21.96
C ILE A 319 -5.37 -5.18 20.68
N GLN A 320 -4.96 -6.37 20.18
CA GLN A 320 -5.61 -6.97 19.01
C GLN A 320 -7.09 -7.22 19.25
N ALA A 321 -7.46 -7.80 20.40
CA ALA A 321 -8.84 -8.16 20.67
C ALA A 321 -9.78 -6.94 20.89
N ASN A 322 -9.27 -5.88 21.51
CA ASN A 322 -10.12 -4.78 22.00
C ASN A 322 -9.99 -3.49 21.19
N VAL A 323 -8.82 -3.24 20.57
CA VAL A 323 -8.54 -2.01 19.82
C VAL A 323 -8.64 -2.27 18.32
N VAL A 324 -7.68 -3.01 17.77
CA VAL A 324 -7.56 -3.16 16.31
C VAL A 324 -8.38 -4.31 15.74
N LYS A 325 -8.86 -5.21 16.58
CA LYS A 325 -9.80 -6.30 16.24
C LYS A 325 -9.35 -7.08 14.99
N THR A 326 -10.13 -7.00 13.92
CA THR A 326 -9.91 -7.72 12.67
C THR A 326 -9.08 -6.95 11.65
N THR A 327 -8.78 -5.66 11.91
CA THR A 327 -8.03 -4.80 10.95
C THR A 327 -6.52 -4.94 11.07
N TYR A 328 -6.04 -5.58 12.13
CA TYR A 328 -4.63 -5.94 12.30
C TYR A 328 -4.52 -7.32 12.96
N LYS A 329 -3.40 -7.98 12.73
CA LYS A 329 -3.00 -9.21 13.41
C LYS A 329 -1.66 -9.02 14.11
N VAL A 330 -1.40 -9.77 15.19
CA VAL A 330 -0.09 -9.76 15.86
C VAL A 330 0.98 -10.22 14.87
N HIS A 331 2.01 -9.42 14.71
CA HIS A 331 3.16 -9.71 13.87
C HIS A 331 4.37 -8.97 14.44
N GLN A 332 5.47 -9.69 14.74
CA GLN A 332 6.59 -9.14 15.49
C GLN A 332 7.90 -9.13 14.69
N THR A 333 7.89 -9.54 13.43
CA THR A 333 9.07 -9.50 12.55
C THR A 333 8.97 -8.39 11.50
N PHE A 334 10.10 -7.99 10.91
CA PHE A 334 10.11 -6.86 9.99
C PHE A 334 9.68 -7.21 8.54
N LEU A 335 9.51 -8.49 8.21
CA LEU A 335 8.94 -8.89 6.92
C LEU A 335 7.47 -9.28 7.08
N PRO A 336 6.56 -8.60 6.36
CA PRO A 336 5.15 -8.96 6.33
C PRO A 336 4.90 -10.36 5.78
N GLU A 337 3.72 -10.90 6.04
CA GLU A 337 3.29 -12.18 5.48
C GLU A 337 3.25 -12.14 3.94
N GLY A 338 3.66 -13.24 3.29
CA GLY A 338 3.71 -13.34 1.82
C GLY A 338 5.02 -12.85 1.19
N PHE A 339 5.98 -12.35 1.98
CA PHE A 339 7.31 -12.00 1.47
C PHE A 339 8.26 -13.21 1.48
N LEU A 340 9.19 -13.24 0.53
CA LEU A 340 10.22 -14.27 0.49
C LEU A 340 11.02 -14.27 1.80
N GLY A 341 10.99 -15.38 2.53
CA GLY A 341 11.73 -15.54 3.78
C GLY A 341 11.04 -14.96 5.01
N THR A 342 9.75 -14.61 4.95
CA THR A 342 8.98 -14.21 6.14
C THR A 342 9.08 -15.25 7.23
N LEU A 343 9.30 -14.81 8.45
CA LEU A 343 9.32 -15.62 9.66
C LEU A 343 8.07 -15.32 10.50
N ASN A 344 7.15 -16.28 10.59
CA ASN A 344 5.96 -16.16 11.45
C ASN A 344 6.33 -16.47 12.91
N ALA A 345 7.03 -15.52 13.56
CA ALA A 345 7.48 -15.66 14.95
C ALA A 345 6.98 -14.48 15.79
N ASN A 346 6.16 -14.80 16.80
CA ASN A 346 5.59 -13.82 17.72
C ASN A 346 5.94 -14.23 19.18
N PRO A 347 7.24 -14.12 19.60
CA PRO A 347 7.68 -14.63 20.89
C PRO A 347 7.26 -13.77 22.07
N TYR A 348 6.96 -12.49 21.85
CA TYR A 348 6.67 -11.53 22.91
C TYR A 348 5.19 -11.50 23.28
N LYS A 349 4.93 -11.39 24.57
CA LYS A 349 3.62 -11.19 25.19
C LYS A 349 3.79 -10.33 26.45
N LEU A 350 2.71 -9.83 26.99
CA LEU A 350 2.79 -9.09 28.26
C LEU A 350 3.33 -9.99 29.37
N ASP A 351 4.51 -9.64 29.86
CA ASP A 351 5.17 -10.26 31.04
C ASP A 351 5.89 -9.19 31.86
N VAL A 352 5.14 -8.59 32.77
CA VAL A 352 5.63 -7.50 33.63
C VAL A 352 6.76 -7.96 34.56
N ALA A 353 6.75 -9.21 35.02
CA ALA A 353 7.80 -9.73 35.89
C ALA A 353 9.13 -9.84 35.15
N LYS A 354 9.12 -10.40 33.94
CA LYS A 354 10.30 -10.50 33.10
C LYS A 354 10.82 -9.11 32.68
N ALA A 355 9.94 -8.19 32.33
CA ALA A 355 10.32 -6.82 32.01
C ALA A 355 11.00 -6.11 33.16
N LYS A 356 10.46 -6.22 34.41
CA LYS A 356 11.08 -5.65 35.60
C LYS A 356 12.47 -6.24 35.88
N ALA A 357 12.66 -7.54 35.69
CA ALA A 357 13.96 -8.17 35.81
C ALA A 357 15.00 -7.62 34.82
N LEU A 358 14.58 -7.41 33.57
CA LEU A 358 15.42 -6.79 32.53
C LEU A 358 15.73 -5.31 32.87
N LEU A 359 14.75 -4.54 33.31
CA LEU A 359 14.96 -3.15 33.73
C LEU A 359 15.92 -3.05 34.93
N ALA A 360 15.85 -3.98 35.89
CA ALA A 360 16.81 -4.05 37.01
C ALA A 360 18.22 -4.34 36.50
N LYS A 361 18.38 -5.29 35.57
CA LYS A 361 19.66 -5.60 34.91
C LYS A 361 20.21 -4.38 34.13
N ALA A 362 19.33 -3.59 33.53
CA ALA A 362 19.69 -2.35 32.84
C ALA A 362 20.07 -1.19 33.80
N GLY A 363 19.95 -1.38 35.15
CA GLY A 363 20.22 -0.35 36.12
C GLY A 363 19.12 0.69 36.30
N VAL A 364 17.88 0.35 35.91
CA VAL A 364 16.68 1.22 36.02
C VAL A 364 15.51 0.45 36.70
N PRO A 365 15.70 -0.15 37.89
CA PRO A 365 14.72 -1.03 38.51
C PRO A 365 13.39 -0.35 38.86
N ASN A 366 13.40 0.96 39.04
CA ASN A 366 12.21 1.76 39.37
C ASN A 366 11.54 2.39 38.10
N GLY A 367 11.98 1.98 36.92
CA GLY A 367 11.52 2.59 35.64
C GLY A 367 12.22 3.91 35.34
N PHE A 368 11.66 4.64 34.41
CA PHE A 368 12.18 5.92 33.91
C PHE A 368 11.05 6.73 33.25
N SER A 369 11.34 7.98 32.81
CA SER A 369 10.38 8.82 32.10
C SER A 369 10.84 9.02 30.65
N VAL A 370 9.90 8.94 29.71
CA VAL A 370 10.11 9.17 28.28
C VAL A 370 8.89 9.82 27.63
N THR A 371 9.07 10.41 26.45
CA THR A 371 7.99 10.88 25.59
C THR A 371 7.66 9.85 24.51
N MET A 372 6.40 9.84 24.05
CA MET A 372 5.98 9.08 22.87
C MET A 372 5.21 9.99 21.94
N ASP A 373 5.73 10.20 20.75
CA ASP A 373 5.06 10.96 19.68
C ASP A 373 4.01 10.10 19.02
N VAL A 374 2.76 10.56 19.00
CA VAL A 374 1.57 9.80 18.62
C VAL A 374 0.73 10.60 17.64
N ARG A 375 0.33 10.00 16.53
CA ARG A 375 -0.70 10.56 15.66
C ARG A 375 -2.03 10.59 16.38
N ASN A 376 -2.80 11.68 16.21
CA ASN A 376 -4.09 11.91 16.88
C ASN A 376 -5.28 11.25 16.16
N ASP A 377 -5.04 10.21 15.35
CA ASP A 377 -6.04 9.42 14.65
C ASP A 377 -6.02 7.94 15.09
N TYR A 378 -7.12 7.25 14.84
CA TYR A 378 -7.24 5.80 15.07
C TYR A 378 -6.35 5.02 14.07
N PRO A 379 -5.67 3.94 14.52
CA PRO A 379 -5.68 3.34 15.85
C PRO A 379 -4.51 3.79 16.77
N TYR A 380 -3.75 4.80 16.38
CA TYR A 380 -2.48 5.15 17.04
C TYR A 380 -2.68 5.64 18.46
N THR A 381 -3.69 6.50 18.69
CA THR A 381 -3.99 7.05 20.01
C THR A 381 -4.38 5.94 21.00
N GLU A 382 -5.27 5.05 20.61
CA GLU A 382 -5.76 3.96 21.45
C GLU A 382 -4.66 2.94 21.76
N ILE A 383 -3.82 2.59 20.78
CA ILE A 383 -2.67 1.72 20.98
C ILE A 383 -1.65 2.38 21.93
N ALA A 384 -1.35 3.66 21.73
CA ALA A 384 -0.39 4.38 22.57
C ALA A 384 -0.86 4.47 24.03
N GLN A 385 -2.16 4.69 24.27
CA GLN A 385 -2.75 4.68 25.62
C GLN A 385 -2.65 3.30 26.27
N ALA A 386 -2.92 2.22 25.53
CA ALA A 386 -2.78 0.85 26.01
C ALA A 386 -1.31 0.53 26.35
N VAL A 387 -0.37 0.91 25.49
CA VAL A 387 1.08 0.75 25.73
C VAL A 387 1.53 1.57 26.94
N GLN A 388 1.08 2.83 27.07
CA GLN A 388 1.36 3.68 28.23
C GLN A 388 0.93 3.02 29.53
N ALA A 389 -0.30 2.47 29.57
CA ALA A 389 -0.82 1.77 30.74
C ALA A 389 -0.02 0.50 31.06
N ASN A 390 0.42 -0.24 30.05
CA ASN A 390 1.24 -1.43 30.24
C ASN A 390 2.65 -1.08 30.75
N PHE A 391 3.29 -0.07 30.20
CA PHE A 391 4.62 0.40 30.61
C PHE A 391 4.62 0.92 32.04
N ALA A 392 3.54 1.57 32.49
CA ALA A 392 3.35 2.06 33.86
C ALA A 392 3.41 0.92 34.90
N GLN A 393 3.03 -0.32 34.56
CA GLN A 393 3.10 -1.47 35.46
C GLN A 393 4.56 -1.83 35.86
N ALA A 394 5.52 -1.41 35.03
CA ALA A 394 6.95 -1.56 35.30
C ALA A 394 7.64 -0.26 35.78
N GLY A 395 6.86 0.78 36.12
CA GLY A 395 7.36 2.06 36.60
C GLY A 395 7.79 3.02 35.48
N ILE A 396 7.56 2.70 34.20
CA ILE A 396 7.93 3.56 33.11
C ILE A 396 6.81 4.61 32.90
N LYS A 397 7.18 5.89 33.00
CA LYS A 397 6.26 7.02 32.81
C LYS A 397 6.35 7.53 31.38
N VAL A 398 5.37 7.23 30.57
CA VAL A 398 5.29 7.70 29.18
C VAL A 398 4.42 8.94 29.12
N GLN A 399 4.97 10.04 28.62
CA GLN A 399 4.20 11.22 28.25
C GLN A 399 3.83 11.13 26.77
N LEU A 400 2.54 10.99 26.46
CA LEU A 400 2.05 11.02 25.08
C LEU A 400 2.10 12.45 24.54
N ILE A 401 2.64 12.62 23.35
CA ILE A 401 2.73 13.89 22.62
C ILE A 401 1.88 13.73 21.35
N PRO A 402 0.58 14.07 21.40
CA PRO A 402 -0.29 13.97 20.24
C PRO A 402 0.03 15.05 19.20
N GLY A 403 -0.06 14.72 17.94
CA GLY A 403 0.11 15.63 16.82
C GLY A 403 -0.53 15.08 15.55
N ASP A 404 -0.68 15.91 14.53
CA ASP A 404 -1.07 15.40 13.21
C ASP A 404 0.06 14.56 12.59
N ASN A 405 -0.27 13.81 11.53
CA ASN A 405 0.70 12.94 10.86
C ASN A 405 1.93 13.70 10.35
N LYS A 406 1.74 14.92 9.81
CA LYS A 406 2.83 15.71 9.25
C LYS A 406 3.82 16.15 10.34
N GLN A 407 3.31 16.59 11.48
CA GLN A 407 4.11 17.05 12.63
C GLN A 407 4.88 15.89 13.26
N THR A 408 4.20 14.79 13.58
CA THR A 408 4.82 13.61 14.20
C THR A 408 5.87 12.98 13.30
N LEU A 409 5.57 12.86 11.99
CA LEU A 409 6.51 12.32 11.02
C LEU A 409 7.72 13.23 10.79
N ALA A 410 7.54 14.56 10.77
CA ALA A 410 8.64 15.52 10.66
C ALA A 410 9.60 15.39 11.86
N LYS A 411 9.07 15.29 13.08
CA LYS A 411 9.85 15.09 14.31
C LYS A 411 10.60 13.76 14.32
N TYR A 412 9.95 12.66 13.89
CA TYR A 412 10.57 11.35 13.71
C TYR A 412 11.71 11.38 12.70
N ARG A 413 11.50 12.00 11.54
CA ARG A 413 12.52 12.18 10.49
C ARG A 413 13.69 13.05 10.93
N ALA A 414 13.47 13.97 11.87
CA ALA A 414 14.50 14.82 12.46
C ALA A 414 15.25 14.18 13.65
N ARG A 415 14.95 12.93 14.03
CA ARG A 415 15.52 12.24 15.21
C ARG A 415 15.27 12.96 16.53
N GLN A 416 14.11 13.62 16.69
CA GLN A 416 13.75 14.44 17.85
C GLN A 416 12.70 13.79 18.77
N HIS A 417 12.46 12.50 18.63
CA HIS A 417 11.57 11.70 19.47
C HIS A 417 12.38 10.88 20.49
N ASP A 418 11.73 10.43 21.57
CA ASP A 418 12.20 9.28 22.36
C ASP A 418 11.60 7.99 21.82
N ILE A 419 10.26 7.89 21.83
CA ILE A 419 9.51 6.80 21.21
C ILE A 419 8.59 7.40 20.12
N TYR A 420 8.51 6.75 18.99
CA TYR A 420 7.57 7.06 17.93
C TYR A 420 6.68 5.85 17.67
N ILE A 421 5.36 6.05 17.58
CA ILE A 421 4.43 5.05 17.09
C ILE A 421 4.06 5.36 15.64
N GLY A 422 4.21 4.40 14.74
CA GLY A 422 3.89 4.60 13.35
C GLY A 422 3.82 3.32 12.55
N GLU A 423 3.61 3.49 11.24
CA GLU A 423 3.55 2.42 10.27
C GLU A 423 4.66 2.53 9.22
N TRP A 424 4.98 1.38 8.65
CA TRP A 424 5.81 1.23 7.47
C TRP A 424 5.10 0.31 6.49
N SER A 425 4.87 0.78 5.27
CA SER A 425 4.36 -0.03 4.16
C SER A 425 5.48 -0.34 3.19
N ALA A 426 5.50 -1.56 2.68
CA ALA A 426 6.48 -1.94 1.66
C ALA A 426 6.16 -1.28 0.32
N ASP A 427 7.20 -0.79 -0.38
CA ASP A 427 7.05 -0.18 -1.70
C ASP A 427 6.84 -1.25 -2.80
N TYR A 428 7.33 -2.47 -2.59
CA TYR A 428 7.21 -3.62 -3.51
C TYR A 428 7.36 -4.93 -2.73
N ILE A 429 6.90 -6.05 -3.32
CA ILE A 429 6.92 -7.36 -2.65
C ILE A 429 8.28 -8.05 -2.79
N ASP A 430 9.32 -7.39 -2.35
CA ASP A 430 10.62 -7.99 -2.14
C ASP A 430 11.08 -7.71 -0.70
N PRO A 431 11.65 -8.69 0.01
CA PRO A 431 12.09 -8.49 1.40
C PRO A 431 13.05 -7.32 1.58
N HIS A 432 13.75 -6.90 0.52
CA HIS A 432 14.67 -5.76 0.59
C HIS A 432 13.93 -4.44 0.88
N SER A 433 12.68 -4.26 0.43
CA SER A 433 11.89 -3.06 0.73
C SER A 433 11.81 -2.79 2.25
N ASN A 434 11.56 -3.84 3.03
CA ASN A 434 11.52 -3.72 4.49
C ASN A 434 12.92 -3.78 5.13
N ALA A 435 13.80 -4.65 4.62
CA ALA A 435 15.16 -4.75 5.16
C ALA A 435 15.93 -3.44 5.04
N GLN A 436 15.78 -2.72 3.93
CA GLN A 436 16.37 -1.40 3.72
C GLN A 436 15.86 -0.37 4.73
N GLY A 437 14.58 -0.46 5.13
CA GLY A 437 14.01 0.40 6.15
C GLY A 437 14.51 0.08 7.56
N PHE A 438 14.37 -1.19 7.97
CA PHE A 438 14.56 -1.64 9.34
C PHE A 438 15.97 -2.12 9.68
N ALA A 439 16.70 -2.68 8.69
CA ALA A 439 17.91 -3.48 8.90
C ALA A 439 19.13 -2.95 8.13
N TRP A 440 19.06 -1.75 7.58
CA TRP A 440 20.16 -1.16 6.79
C TRP A 440 20.40 0.30 7.18
N ASN A 441 21.62 0.61 7.58
CA ASN A 441 22.06 1.96 7.94
C ASN A 441 23.57 2.10 7.74
N PRO A 442 24.04 2.37 6.51
CA PRO A 442 25.47 2.41 6.19
C PRO A 442 26.18 3.64 6.75
N ASP A 443 25.46 4.72 7.01
CA ASP A 443 25.98 5.96 7.58
C ASP A 443 24.99 6.52 8.59
N ASN A 444 25.29 6.38 9.88
CA ASN A 444 24.46 6.87 10.97
C ASN A 444 24.66 8.36 11.29
N SER A 445 25.51 9.07 10.53
CA SER A 445 25.74 10.52 10.72
C SER A 445 24.54 11.35 10.27
N ASP A 446 24.46 12.60 10.73
CA ASP A 446 23.42 13.54 10.29
C ASP A 446 23.59 13.98 8.82
N LYS A 447 24.75 13.70 8.21
CA LYS A 447 25.06 13.97 6.79
C LYS A 447 24.61 12.84 5.85
N SER A 448 24.15 11.71 6.39
CA SER A 448 23.66 10.58 5.59
C SER A 448 22.65 11.05 4.55
N SER A 449 22.83 10.60 3.31
CA SER A 449 21.84 10.76 2.24
C SER A 449 20.65 9.80 2.39
N TYR A 450 20.81 8.75 3.23
CA TYR A 450 19.84 7.69 3.43
C TYR A 450 19.24 7.75 4.84
N LYS A 451 18.00 8.23 4.97
CA LYS A 451 17.37 8.55 6.25
C LYS A 451 16.15 7.66 6.53
N MET A 452 16.36 6.34 6.42
CA MET A 452 15.33 5.34 6.65
C MET A 452 15.13 5.03 8.15
N LEU A 453 14.33 4.04 8.50
CA LEU A 453 13.85 3.81 9.87
C LEU A 453 14.99 3.54 10.86
N ALA A 454 15.98 2.71 10.49
CA ALA A 454 17.14 2.47 11.35
C ALA A 454 17.91 3.78 11.64
N TRP A 455 18.13 4.60 10.61
CA TRP A 455 18.74 5.92 10.76
C TRP A 455 17.89 6.85 11.64
N ARG A 456 16.57 6.89 11.45
CA ARG A 456 15.67 7.76 12.24
C ARG A 456 15.70 7.43 13.73
N ASN A 457 15.89 6.16 14.08
CA ASN A 457 16.07 5.70 15.45
C ASN A 457 17.54 5.76 15.92
N SER A 458 18.41 6.37 15.14
CA SER A 458 19.85 6.54 15.45
C SER A 458 20.59 5.22 15.66
N TRP A 459 20.08 4.12 15.11
CA TRP A 459 20.57 2.77 15.34
C TRP A 459 21.72 2.45 14.40
N ASP A 460 22.93 2.34 14.98
CA ASP A 460 24.15 1.95 14.27
C ASP A 460 24.26 0.43 14.17
N ILE A 461 24.26 -0.10 12.93
CA ILE A 461 24.11 -1.53 12.64
C ILE A 461 25.03 -2.02 11.51
N PRO A 462 26.36 -1.84 11.60
CA PRO A 462 27.26 -2.15 10.49
C PRO A 462 27.19 -3.63 10.08
N GLN A 463 27.01 -4.56 11.00
CA GLN A 463 26.92 -5.98 10.68
C GLN A 463 25.63 -6.33 9.97
N LEU A 464 24.49 -5.84 10.48
CA LEU A 464 23.18 -6.08 9.87
C LEU A 464 23.09 -5.41 8.49
N THR A 465 23.71 -4.25 8.32
CA THR A 465 23.86 -3.59 7.02
C THR A 465 24.58 -4.49 6.01
N LYS A 466 25.72 -5.09 6.39
CA LYS A 466 26.45 -6.04 5.53
C LYS A 466 25.61 -7.27 5.17
N GLU A 467 24.83 -7.80 6.12
CA GLU A 467 23.93 -8.94 5.85
C GLU A 467 22.80 -8.54 4.91
N THR A 468 22.27 -7.32 5.02
CA THR A 468 21.26 -6.78 4.11
C THR A 468 21.81 -6.66 2.68
N ASP A 469 23.03 -6.14 2.52
CA ASP A 469 23.71 -6.06 1.22
C ASP A 469 24.00 -7.46 0.64
N ALA A 470 24.43 -8.40 1.47
CA ALA A 470 24.66 -9.78 1.06
C ALA A 470 23.36 -10.50 0.65
N ALA A 471 22.24 -10.22 1.33
CA ALA A 471 20.94 -10.76 0.97
C ALA A 471 20.41 -10.15 -0.33
N LEU A 472 20.69 -8.87 -0.58
CA LEU A 472 20.34 -8.17 -1.80
C LEU A 472 21.06 -8.75 -3.03
N ALA A 473 22.33 -9.16 -2.87
CA ALA A 473 23.15 -9.74 -3.93
C ALA A 473 22.97 -11.26 -4.10
N GLU A 474 22.29 -11.97 -3.18
CA GLU A 474 22.14 -13.43 -3.21
C GLU A 474 21.21 -13.89 -4.36
N PRO A 475 21.74 -14.59 -5.38
CA PRO A 475 20.97 -14.95 -6.56
C PRO A 475 19.97 -16.11 -6.32
N THR A 476 20.20 -16.92 -5.29
CA THR A 476 19.40 -18.11 -5.00
C THR A 476 18.27 -17.75 -4.04
N ALA A 477 17.02 -17.82 -4.49
CA ALA A 477 15.85 -17.46 -3.68
C ALA A 477 15.81 -18.17 -2.31
N ALA A 478 16.12 -19.47 -2.26
CA ALA A 478 16.13 -20.24 -1.01
C ALA A 478 17.21 -19.73 -0.02
N LYS A 479 18.44 -19.47 -0.49
CA LYS A 479 19.51 -18.92 0.35
C LYS A 479 19.19 -17.49 0.78
N ARG A 480 18.61 -16.70 -0.12
CA ARG A 480 18.15 -15.36 0.16
C ARG A 480 17.08 -15.35 1.27
N ALA A 481 16.09 -16.24 1.18
CA ALA A 481 15.09 -16.44 2.23
C ALA A 481 15.74 -16.79 3.58
N GLN A 482 16.72 -17.68 3.61
CA GLN A 482 17.44 -18.07 4.83
C GLN A 482 18.17 -16.88 5.47
N ARG A 483 18.81 -16.00 4.66
CA ARG A 483 19.45 -14.78 5.17
C ARG A 483 18.44 -13.86 5.84
N TYR A 484 17.31 -13.58 5.20
CA TYR A 484 16.26 -12.75 5.78
C TYR A 484 15.63 -13.36 7.04
N GLN A 485 15.50 -14.69 7.10
CA GLN A 485 15.05 -15.36 8.32
C GLN A 485 16.04 -15.20 9.48
N ALA A 486 17.34 -15.28 9.21
CA ALA A 486 18.38 -15.04 10.21
C ALA A 486 18.35 -13.58 10.71
N MET A 487 18.22 -12.61 9.81
CA MET A 487 18.10 -11.19 10.16
C MET A 487 16.85 -10.91 11.02
N GLN A 488 15.70 -11.52 10.70
CA GLN A 488 14.48 -11.37 11.49
C GLN A 488 14.66 -11.93 12.92
N LYS A 489 15.34 -13.08 13.08
CA LYS A 489 15.64 -13.66 14.40
C LYS A 489 16.55 -12.74 15.21
N ASP A 490 17.59 -12.18 14.59
CA ASP A 490 18.49 -11.24 15.25
C ASP A 490 17.75 -9.97 15.69
N MET A 491 16.95 -9.39 14.81
CA MET A 491 16.19 -8.18 15.11
C MET A 491 15.11 -8.38 16.16
N LEU A 492 14.47 -9.54 16.24
CA LEU A 492 13.56 -9.87 17.33
C LEU A 492 14.26 -9.69 18.69
N ALA A 493 15.50 -10.16 18.80
CA ALA A 493 16.27 -10.07 20.06
C ALA A 493 16.88 -8.69 20.30
N HIS A 494 17.47 -8.06 19.26
CA HIS A 494 18.45 -6.99 19.45
C HIS A 494 18.09 -5.65 18.80
N SER A 495 16.84 -5.43 18.33
CA SER A 495 16.50 -4.16 17.67
C SER A 495 15.78 -3.16 18.58
N PRO A 496 15.95 -1.85 18.32
CA PRO A 496 15.18 -0.80 18.98
C PRO A 496 13.76 -0.64 18.37
N PHE A 497 13.28 -1.63 17.65
CA PHE A 497 11.92 -1.68 17.14
C PHE A 497 11.07 -2.64 17.95
N VAL A 498 9.91 -2.17 18.41
CA VAL A 498 8.85 -3.03 18.92
C VAL A 498 7.81 -3.15 17.82
N ILE A 499 8.01 -4.11 16.92
CA ILE A 499 7.03 -4.40 15.87
C ILE A 499 5.86 -5.12 16.53
N MET A 500 4.64 -4.63 16.29
CA MET A 500 3.47 -5.10 17.05
C MET A 500 2.44 -5.80 16.18
N PHE A 501 2.12 -5.22 15.07
CA PHE A 501 0.99 -5.66 14.25
C PHE A 501 1.28 -5.51 12.76
N GLU A 502 0.65 -6.37 11.98
CA GLU A 502 0.54 -6.28 10.54
C GLU A 502 -0.91 -5.97 10.16
N LYS A 503 -1.11 -5.01 9.29
CA LYS A 503 -2.43 -4.59 8.82
C LYS A 503 -3.10 -5.69 8.00
N VAL A 504 -4.41 -5.80 8.15
CA VAL A 504 -5.26 -6.70 7.37
C VAL A 504 -6.22 -5.85 6.55
N ALA A 505 -6.01 -5.82 5.23
CA ALA A 505 -6.96 -5.18 4.33
C ALA A 505 -8.28 -5.93 4.38
N GLN A 506 -9.38 -5.23 4.56
CA GLN A 506 -10.71 -5.79 4.57
C GLN A 506 -11.60 -5.10 3.53
N VAL A 507 -12.25 -5.91 2.70
CA VAL A 507 -13.18 -5.42 1.70
C VAL A 507 -14.51 -6.15 1.88
N ALA A 508 -15.56 -5.39 2.14
CA ALA A 508 -16.92 -5.90 2.17
C ALA A 508 -17.53 -5.84 0.76
N THR A 509 -17.99 -6.97 0.23
CA THR A 509 -18.60 -7.07 -1.10
C THR A 509 -20.01 -7.65 -1.02
N ARG A 510 -20.91 -7.18 -1.87
CA ARG A 510 -22.25 -7.77 -2.00
C ARG A 510 -22.19 -9.22 -2.47
N PRO A 511 -23.20 -10.05 -2.14
CA PRO A 511 -23.36 -11.37 -2.73
C PRO A 511 -23.37 -11.28 -4.26
N GLY A 512 -22.72 -12.24 -4.93
CA GLY A 512 -22.60 -12.21 -6.40
C GLY A 512 -21.35 -11.50 -6.92
N VAL A 513 -20.67 -10.65 -6.14
CA VAL A 513 -19.35 -10.11 -6.50
C VAL A 513 -18.27 -11.14 -6.20
N SER A 514 -17.38 -11.36 -7.17
CA SER A 514 -16.25 -12.29 -7.05
C SER A 514 -15.06 -11.84 -7.90
N GLY A 515 -13.87 -12.35 -7.60
CA GLY A 515 -12.67 -12.12 -8.39
C GLY A 515 -12.04 -10.73 -8.21
N LEU A 516 -12.46 -9.96 -7.20
CA LEU A 516 -11.67 -8.81 -6.74
C LEU A 516 -10.41 -9.34 -6.06
N GLU A 517 -9.26 -9.07 -6.64
CA GLU A 517 -7.96 -9.44 -6.09
C GLU A 517 -7.40 -8.27 -5.29
N VAL A 518 -7.17 -8.50 -3.99
CA VAL A 518 -6.53 -7.53 -3.10
C VAL A 518 -5.18 -8.10 -2.70
N GLY A 519 -4.13 -7.56 -3.29
CA GLY A 519 -2.75 -7.93 -2.95
C GLY A 519 -2.26 -7.29 -1.66
N PRO A 520 -1.07 -7.68 -1.20
CA PRO A 520 -0.47 -7.14 0.03
C PRO A 520 -0.05 -5.66 -0.07
N ILE A 521 0.02 -5.10 -1.27
CA ILE A 521 0.18 -3.66 -1.53
C ILE A 521 -0.86 -3.21 -2.55
N ASN A 522 -1.20 -1.92 -2.57
CA ASN A 522 -2.26 -1.38 -3.44
C ASN A 522 -1.92 -1.52 -4.93
N ASP A 523 -0.64 -1.48 -5.27
CA ASP A 523 -0.11 -1.74 -6.62
C ASP A 523 -0.43 -3.15 -7.16
N LEU A 524 -0.92 -4.03 -6.32
CA LEU A 524 -1.32 -5.41 -6.66
C LEU A 524 -2.83 -5.65 -6.51
N VAL A 525 -3.64 -4.59 -6.39
CA VAL A 525 -5.10 -4.71 -6.49
C VAL A 525 -5.50 -4.81 -7.96
N SER A 526 -6.28 -5.84 -8.29
CA SER A 526 -6.62 -6.13 -9.69
C SER A 526 -8.11 -6.36 -9.90
N TYR A 527 -8.66 -5.73 -10.95
CA TYR A 527 -10.03 -5.91 -11.43
C TYR A 527 -10.13 -6.90 -12.61
N ARG A 528 -9.02 -7.53 -13.00
CA ARG A 528 -8.97 -8.41 -14.21
C ARG A 528 -9.93 -9.58 -14.12
N ASN A 529 -10.07 -10.18 -12.94
CA ASN A 529 -10.90 -11.35 -12.70
C ASN A 529 -12.27 -11.01 -12.08
N LEU A 530 -12.55 -9.73 -11.90
CA LEU A 530 -13.78 -9.25 -11.25
C LEU A 530 -15.03 -9.62 -12.07
N LYS A 531 -16.05 -10.18 -11.39
CA LYS A 531 -17.32 -10.62 -11.96
C LYS A 531 -18.47 -10.28 -11.04
N LYS A 532 -19.65 -10.03 -11.63
CA LYS A 532 -20.95 -9.91 -10.96
C LYS A 532 -21.94 -10.90 -11.56
N GLN A 533 -22.68 -11.59 -10.70
CA GLN A 533 -23.76 -12.54 -11.08
C GLN A 533 -25.13 -11.86 -11.06
#